data_bcf911decbc5cb8e4198bcc2f043abcb
#
_entry.id   bcf911decbc5cb8e4198bcc2f043abcb
#
_cell.length_a   1.000
_cell.length_b   1.000
_cell.length_c   1.000
_cell.angle_alpha   90.00
_cell.angle_beta   90.00
_cell.angle_gamma   90.00
#
_symmetry.space_group_name_H-M   'P 1'
#
loop_
_entity.id
_entity.type
_entity.pdbx_description
1 polymer ?
#
loop_
_entity_poly.entity_id
_entity_poly.type
_entity_poly.pdbx_seq_one_letter_code
_entity_poly.pdbx_strand_id
1 'polypeptide(L)'
;MKKRILIVGGGTAGWLTAGYLAKRLGADLPGGVAITLVESHDIGVLGVGEGTFPTIRRTLATIGIDEADLVRRCGATFKQGAKFVHWRHAPGEGATDHYSHPFQIAEASGGLELLPYWLLGLGGAENWDEVSSPQKKAADAHRGPKLPSHADYVAPLNYAFHFDAIALAALLRDQGIANGVAHLVDTVTEVMLAGDGAIDGVRTAANGTLDADLYIDCTGFRAELIGKAMGIPFRSCRDVLFCNRAVAPVRLVP
;
A
#
# COMPACT_ATOMS: atom_id res chain seq x y z
N MET A 1 -20.11 -12.98 23.08
CA MET A 1 -18.64 -13.06 22.91
C MET A 1 -18.21 -12.06 21.82
N LYS A 2 -17.05 -11.40 21.94
CA LYS A 2 -16.48 -10.59 20.86
C LYS A 2 -16.14 -11.48 19.67
N LYS A 3 -16.43 -11.03 18.44
CA LYS A 3 -15.90 -11.67 17.25
C LYS A 3 -14.38 -11.53 17.21
N ARG A 4 -13.69 -12.57 16.73
CA ARG A 4 -12.23 -12.68 16.73
C ARG A 4 -11.71 -12.73 15.30
N ILE A 5 -10.71 -11.91 15.02
CA ILE A 5 -9.99 -11.90 13.73
C ILE A 5 -8.54 -12.26 14.01
N LEU A 6 -8.02 -13.24 13.29
CA LEU A 6 -6.60 -13.59 13.29
C LEU A 6 -5.98 -13.18 11.96
N ILE A 7 -4.94 -12.34 12.03
CA ILE A 7 -4.14 -11.90 10.88
C ILE A 7 -2.80 -12.62 10.96
N VAL A 8 -2.43 -13.34 9.92
CA VAL A 8 -1.17 -14.07 9.84
C VAL A 8 -0.21 -13.34 8.91
N GLY A 9 0.90 -12.86 9.47
CA GLY A 9 1.92 -12.10 8.76
C GLY A 9 2.00 -10.64 9.17
N GLY A 10 3.18 -10.20 9.64
CA GLY A 10 3.46 -8.87 10.22
C GLY A 10 4.16 -7.89 9.28
N GLY A 11 4.12 -8.11 7.97
CA GLY A 11 4.59 -7.12 7.00
C GLY A 11 3.65 -5.91 6.88
N THR A 12 3.97 -4.99 5.98
CA THR A 12 3.17 -3.78 5.72
C THR A 12 1.69 -4.11 5.50
N ALA A 13 1.36 -5.16 4.74
CA ALA A 13 -0.02 -5.57 4.47
C ALA A 13 -0.75 -6.00 5.75
N GLY A 14 -0.10 -6.81 6.60
CA GLY A 14 -0.70 -7.28 7.84
C GLY A 14 -0.98 -6.14 8.81
N TRP A 15 0.00 -5.27 9.04
CA TRP A 15 -0.17 -4.15 9.96
C TRP A 15 -1.10 -3.07 9.45
N LEU A 16 -1.13 -2.78 8.12
CA LEU A 16 -2.16 -1.91 7.52
C LEU A 16 -3.57 -2.46 7.73
N THR A 17 -3.74 -3.76 7.49
CA THR A 17 -5.02 -4.45 7.69
C THR A 17 -5.44 -4.42 9.15
N ALA A 18 -4.54 -4.79 10.06
CA ALA A 18 -4.79 -4.81 11.49
C ALA A 18 -5.18 -3.44 12.04
N GLY A 19 -4.37 -2.41 11.75
CA GLY A 19 -4.62 -1.05 12.21
C GLY A 19 -5.92 -0.46 11.66
N TYR A 20 -6.21 -0.68 10.38
CA TYR A 20 -7.44 -0.20 9.76
C TYR A 20 -8.68 -0.88 10.34
N LEU A 21 -8.66 -2.21 10.46
CA LEU A 21 -9.76 -2.96 11.04
C LEU A 21 -9.95 -2.63 12.52
N ALA A 22 -8.87 -2.44 13.28
CA ALA A 22 -8.95 -2.07 14.68
C ALA A 22 -9.73 -0.77 14.88
N LYS A 23 -9.45 0.25 14.09
CA LYS A 23 -10.18 1.52 14.15
C LYS A 23 -11.62 1.40 13.64
N ARG A 24 -11.83 0.67 12.55
CA ARG A 24 -13.17 0.56 11.94
C ARG A 24 -14.13 -0.31 12.74
N LEU A 25 -13.61 -1.30 13.45
CA LEU A 25 -14.40 -2.28 14.22
C LEU A 25 -14.30 -2.08 15.73
N GLY A 26 -13.62 -1.00 16.18
CA GLY A 26 -13.54 -0.62 17.59
C GLY A 26 -12.85 -1.67 18.45
N ALA A 27 -11.66 -2.14 18.06
CA ALA A 27 -10.96 -3.20 18.79
C ALA A 27 -10.62 -2.79 20.25
N ASP A 28 -10.40 -1.50 20.48
CA ASP A 28 -10.15 -0.85 21.76
C ASP A 28 -11.43 -0.60 22.59
N LEU A 29 -12.62 -0.82 22.01
CA LEU A 29 -13.90 -0.51 22.65
C LEU A 29 -14.58 -1.74 23.28
N PRO A 30 -15.38 -1.54 24.34
CA PRO A 30 -16.29 -2.58 24.84
C PRO A 30 -17.27 -3.00 23.74
N GLY A 31 -17.34 -4.28 23.41
CA GLY A 31 -18.22 -4.79 22.36
C GLY A 31 -17.65 -4.75 20.94
N GLY A 32 -16.47 -4.18 20.73
CA GLY A 32 -15.75 -4.24 19.45
C GLY A 32 -15.20 -5.64 19.15
N VAL A 33 -14.45 -5.76 18.05
CA VAL A 33 -13.86 -7.02 17.58
C VAL A 33 -12.49 -7.24 18.23
N ALA A 34 -12.18 -8.47 18.62
CA ALA A 34 -10.83 -8.82 19.06
C ALA A 34 -9.96 -9.13 17.83
N ILE A 35 -8.86 -8.41 17.66
CA ILE A 35 -7.94 -8.59 16.54
C ILE A 35 -6.59 -9.03 17.09
N THR A 36 -6.10 -10.17 16.60
CA THR A 36 -4.76 -10.67 16.88
C THR A 36 -3.96 -10.71 15.59
N LEU A 37 -2.75 -10.19 15.61
CA LEU A 37 -1.79 -10.36 14.53
C LEU A 37 -0.65 -11.24 15.03
N VAL A 38 -0.38 -12.33 14.30
CA VAL A 38 0.77 -13.21 14.55
C VAL A 38 1.82 -13.03 13.46
N GLU A 39 3.07 -12.84 13.86
CA GLU A 39 4.21 -12.74 12.97
C GLU A 39 5.43 -13.47 13.52
N SER A 40 6.22 -14.08 12.64
CA SER A 40 7.47 -14.73 13.01
C SER A 40 8.61 -13.72 13.07
N HIS A 41 9.41 -13.79 14.13
CA HIS A 41 10.66 -13.04 14.25
C HIS A 41 11.68 -13.43 13.15
N ASP A 42 11.65 -14.69 12.71
CA ASP A 42 12.67 -15.26 11.81
C ASP A 42 12.35 -15.01 10.33
N ILE A 43 11.13 -14.56 10.03
CA ILE A 43 10.68 -14.25 8.67
C ILE A 43 10.74 -12.74 8.50
N GLY A 44 11.81 -12.27 7.82
CA GLY A 44 11.97 -10.85 7.54
C GLY A 44 10.87 -10.28 6.64
N VAL A 45 10.62 -8.99 6.80
CA VAL A 45 9.73 -8.23 5.90
C VAL A 45 10.42 -8.12 4.54
N LEU A 46 9.74 -8.53 3.48
CA LEU A 46 10.13 -8.21 2.11
C LEU A 46 9.87 -6.70 1.90
N GLY A 47 10.88 -5.88 2.18
CA GLY A 47 10.81 -4.44 2.04
C GLY A 47 11.90 -3.94 1.09
N VAL A 48 11.48 -3.49 -0.06
CA VAL A 48 12.26 -2.64 -0.96
C VAL A 48 11.52 -1.32 -0.95
N GLY A 49 12.03 -0.17 -0.76
CA GLY A 49 11.27 1.08 -0.75
C GLY A 49 9.98 1.02 -1.56
N GLU A 50 8.91 1.50 -1.00
CA GLU A 50 7.58 1.37 -1.62
C GLU A 50 7.05 2.71 -2.11
N GLY A 51 6.33 2.69 -3.25
CA GLY A 51 5.59 3.84 -3.74
C GLY A 51 4.09 3.53 -3.77
N THR A 52 3.30 4.37 -3.13
CA THR A 52 1.85 4.16 -2.96
C THR A 52 1.00 4.94 -3.96
N PHE A 53 -0.31 4.85 -3.79
CA PHE A 53 -1.33 5.61 -4.50
C PHE A 53 -2.10 6.51 -3.53
N PRO A 54 -2.82 7.55 -4.02
CA PRO A 54 -3.45 8.57 -3.17
C PRO A 54 -4.42 8.06 -2.11
N THR A 55 -5.01 6.88 -2.30
CA THR A 55 -5.89 6.23 -1.32
C THR A 55 -5.22 5.94 0.02
N ILE A 56 -3.88 5.81 0.04
CA ILE A 56 -3.10 5.55 1.26
C ILE A 56 -3.30 6.64 2.31
N ARG A 57 -3.45 7.91 1.91
CA ARG A 57 -3.66 9.03 2.82
C ARG A 57 -4.88 8.80 3.72
N ARG A 58 -6.01 8.39 3.10
CA ARG A 58 -7.23 8.09 3.85
C ARG A 58 -7.04 6.89 4.78
N THR A 59 -6.31 5.88 4.34
CA THR A 59 -6.02 4.69 5.16
C THR A 59 -5.20 5.06 6.38
N LEU A 60 -4.10 5.79 6.21
CA LEU A 60 -3.23 6.23 7.32
C LEU A 60 -3.95 7.17 8.28
N ALA A 61 -4.71 8.13 7.76
CA ALA A 61 -5.56 9.00 8.57
C ALA A 61 -6.59 8.20 9.40
N THR A 62 -7.22 7.17 8.80
CA THR A 62 -8.17 6.30 9.51
C THR A 62 -7.48 5.51 10.62
N ILE A 63 -6.27 5.03 10.41
CA ILE A 63 -5.46 4.33 11.41
C ILE A 63 -5.05 5.26 12.56
N GLY A 64 -4.96 6.58 12.30
CA GLY A 64 -4.53 7.60 13.26
C GLY A 64 -3.03 7.87 13.23
N ILE A 65 -2.41 7.73 12.06
CA ILE A 65 -1.00 8.07 11.86
C ILE A 65 -0.92 9.52 11.39
N ASP A 66 -0.14 10.34 12.08
CA ASP A 66 0.15 11.70 11.69
C ASP A 66 1.10 11.74 10.48
N GLU A 67 0.84 12.64 9.53
CA GLU A 67 1.66 12.77 8.33
C GLU A 67 3.10 13.17 8.66
N ALA A 68 3.28 13.98 9.68
CA ALA A 68 4.60 14.38 10.15
C ALA A 68 5.40 13.20 10.72
N ASP A 69 4.74 12.26 11.40
CA ASP A 69 5.39 11.04 11.90
C ASP A 69 5.75 10.09 10.77
N LEU A 70 4.91 9.97 9.75
CA LEU A 70 5.24 9.21 8.56
C LEU A 70 6.52 9.73 7.89
N VAL A 71 6.63 11.05 7.72
CA VAL A 71 7.82 11.69 7.14
C VAL A 71 9.06 11.44 8.01
N ARG A 72 8.97 11.70 9.32
CA ARG A 72 10.12 11.59 10.23
C ARG A 72 10.58 10.15 10.45
N ARG A 73 9.64 9.23 10.66
CA ARG A 73 9.95 7.86 11.08
C ARG A 73 10.20 6.92 9.90
N CYS A 74 9.57 7.17 8.76
CA CYS A 74 9.68 6.29 7.60
C CYS A 74 10.47 6.91 6.43
N GLY A 75 11.06 8.10 6.61
CA GLY A 75 11.74 8.80 5.54
C GLY A 75 10.82 9.10 4.36
N ALA A 76 9.53 9.31 4.63
CA ALA A 76 8.55 9.44 3.58
C ALA A 76 8.75 10.71 2.75
N THR A 77 8.61 10.58 1.44
CA THR A 77 8.62 11.68 0.48
C THR A 77 7.34 11.67 -0.36
N PHE A 78 6.97 12.83 -0.91
CA PHE A 78 5.77 12.93 -1.73
C PHE A 78 5.95 12.23 -3.08
N LYS A 79 4.99 11.39 -3.43
CA LYS A 79 4.81 10.84 -4.77
C LYS A 79 3.64 11.54 -5.43
N GLN A 80 3.88 12.13 -6.60
CA GLN A 80 2.87 12.93 -7.30
C GLN A 80 2.38 12.27 -8.60
N GLY A 81 2.91 11.11 -8.92
CA GLY A 81 2.57 10.36 -10.12
C GLY A 81 3.57 9.27 -10.41
N ALA A 82 3.53 8.75 -11.62
CA ALA A 82 4.51 7.83 -12.19
C ALA A 82 4.97 8.34 -13.55
N LYS A 83 6.27 8.29 -13.81
CA LYS A 83 6.84 8.57 -15.12
C LYS A 83 7.29 7.26 -15.75
N PHE A 84 6.74 6.96 -16.92
CA PHE A 84 7.07 5.77 -17.69
C PHE A 84 8.08 6.19 -18.77
N VAL A 85 9.26 5.58 -18.73
CA VAL A 85 10.36 5.89 -19.66
C VAL A 85 10.64 4.64 -20.49
N HIS A 86 10.73 4.80 -21.80
CA HIS A 86 10.92 3.71 -22.76
C HIS A 86 9.90 2.58 -22.63
N TRP A 87 8.65 2.96 -22.31
CA TRP A 87 7.57 1.99 -22.14
C TRP A 87 7.03 1.48 -23.47
N ARG A 88 6.95 2.35 -24.49
CA ARG A 88 6.42 2.02 -25.80
C ARG A 88 7.49 1.62 -26.80
N HIS A 89 8.67 2.24 -26.72
CA HIS A 89 9.78 2.05 -27.63
C HIS A 89 11.08 1.83 -26.87
N ALA A 90 11.95 0.99 -27.42
CA ALA A 90 13.29 0.81 -26.89
C ALA A 90 14.09 2.13 -26.99
N PRO A 91 15.08 2.34 -26.11
CA PRO A 91 15.99 3.48 -26.20
C PRO A 91 16.63 3.56 -27.59
N GLY A 92 16.55 4.72 -28.24
CA GLY A 92 17.17 5.00 -29.54
C GLY A 92 17.88 6.36 -29.53
N GLU A 93 18.76 6.59 -30.48
CA GLU A 93 19.48 7.88 -30.60
C GLU A 93 18.48 9.02 -30.80
N GLY A 94 18.50 10.00 -29.89
CA GLY A 94 17.76 11.26 -30.00
C GLY A 94 16.28 11.22 -29.62
N ALA A 95 15.72 10.06 -29.25
CA ALA A 95 14.31 9.95 -28.89
C ALA A 95 14.12 9.70 -27.38
N THR A 96 13.47 10.63 -26.70
CA THR A 96 13.02 10.42 -25.31
C THR A 96 11.57 9.93 -25.32
N ASP A 97 11.38 8.61 -25.34
CA ASP A 97 10.03 8.04 -25.17
C ASP A 97 9.69 8.03 -23.69
N HIS A 98 8.83 8.97 -23.27
CA HIS A 98 8.30 8.97 -21.92
C HIS A 98 6.90 9.61 -21.88
N TYR A 99 6.13 9.21 -20.88
CA TYR A 99 4.91 9.92 -20.50
C TYR A 99 4.75 9.88 -18.98
N SER A 100 4.03 10.85 -18.45
CA SER A 100 3.74 10.92 -17.01
C SER A 100 2.26 10.62 -16.77
N HIS A 101 2.01 9.92 -15.66
CA HIS A 101 0.69 9.70 -15.11
C HIS A 101 0.59 10.44 -13.78
N PRO A 102 0.21 11.73 -13.78
CA PRO A 102 0.02 12.51 -12.56
C PRO A 102 -1.16 11.95 -11.76
N PHE A 103 -1.13 12.14 -10.44
CA PHE A 103 -2.26 11.71 -9.59
C PHE A 103 -3.43 12.70 -9.59
N GLN A 104 -3.20 13.91 -10.05
CA GLN A 104 -4.27 14.88 -10.25
C GLN A 104 -5.06 14.51 -11.50
N ILE A 105 -6.36 14.43 -11.34
CA ILE A 105 -7.29 14.22 -12.46
C ILE A 105 -7.40 15.53 -13.24
N ALA A 106 -7.48 15.45 -14.57
CA ALA A 106 -7.75 16.61 -15.40
C ALA A 106 -9.08 17.24 -15.00
N GLU A 107 -9.06 18.53 -14.71
CA GLU A 107 -10.27 19.26 -14.33
C GLU A 107 -11.03 19.72 -15.57
N ALA A 108 -12.32 19.42 -15.61
CA ALA A 108 -13.23 20.01 -16.59
C ALA A 108 -13.47 21.49 -16.23
N SER A 109 -13.22 22.40 -17.15
CA SER A 109 -13.50 23.82 -16.96
C SER A 109 -14.89 24.14 -17.54
N GLY A 110 -15.82 24.61 -16.69
CA GLY A 110 -17.18 24.97 -17.13
C GLY A 110 -17.98 23.81 -17.74
N GLY A 111 -17.68 22.56 -17.34
CA GLY A 111 -18.32 21.36 -17.90
C GLY A 111 -17.71 20.88 -19.22
N LEU A 112 -16.63 21.50 -19.68
CA LEU A 112 -15.91 21.10 -20.89
C LEU A 112 -14.72 20.22 -20.51
N GLU A 113 -14.66 19.03 -21.08
CA GLU A 113 -13.51 18.13 -20.96
C GLU A 113 -12.38 18.58 -21.88
N LEU A 114 -11.14 18.59 -21.38
CA LEU A 114 -9.97 19.05 -22.13
C LEU A 114 -9.51 18.05 -23.20
N LEU A 115 -9.75 16.76 -23.01
CA LEU A 115 -9.23 15.71 -23.87
C LEU A 115 -9.64 15.84 -25.34
N PRO A 116 -10.92 16.11 -25.71
CA PRO A 116 -11.30 16.29 -27.11
C PRO A 116 -10.56 17.45 -27.80
N TYR A 117 -10.37 18.55 -27.08
CA TYR A 117 -9.65 19.72 -27.63
C TYR A 117 -8.16 19.42 -27.83
N TRP A 118 -7.54 18.71 -26.92
CA TRP A 118 -6.15 18.29 -27.08
C TRP A 118 -5.98 17.33 -28.25
N LEU A 119 -6.91 16.38 -28.46
CA LEU A 119 -6.89 15.47 -29.63
C LEU A 119 -7.05 16.20 -30.95
N LEU A 120 -7.73 17.34 -30.97
CA LEU A 120 -7.86 18.22 -32.12
C LEU A 120 -6.64 19.16 -32.33
N GLY A 121 -5.60 19.05 -31.48
CA GLY A 121 -4.41 19.90 -31.56
C GLY A 121 -4.60 21.31 -30.99
N LEU A 122 -5.70 21.57 -30.28
CA LEU A 122 -6.02 22.90 -29.73
C LEU A 122 -5.40 23.12 -28.32
N GLY A 123 -4.73 22.14 -27.76
CA GLY A 123 -4.18 22.20 -26.41
C GLY A 123 -2.87 22.97 -26.27
N GLY A 124 -2.21 23.32 -27.33
CA GLY A 124 -0.96 24.10 -27.30
C GLY A 124 0.25 23.41 -26.70
N ALA A 125 0.16 22.13 -26.30
CA ALA A 125 1.24 21.34 -25.76
C ALA A 125 1.28 19.96 -26.45
N GLU A 126 2.48 19.40 -26.58
CA GLU A 126 2.70 18.12 -27.26
C GLU A 126 2.18 16.93 -26.45
N ASN A 127 2.30 16.97 -25.13
CA ASN A 127 1.94 15.87 -24.25
C ASN A 127 0.68 16.17 -23.44
N TRP A 128 -0.19 15.18 -23.34
CA TRP A 128 -1.42 15.27 -22.56
C TRP A 128 -1.18 15.59 -21.07
N ASP A 129 -0.13 15.04 -20.48
CA ASP A 129 0.24 15.24 -19.08
C ASP A 129 0.65 16.69 -18.75
N GLU A 130 1.01 17.50 -19.75
CA GLU A 130 1.32 18.93 -19.60
C GLU A 130 0.07 19.81 -19.62
N VAL A 131 -0.96 19.37 -20.33
CA VAL A 131 -2.24 20.09 -20.46
C VAL A 131 -3.20 19.74 -19.33
N SER A 132 -3.22 18.45 -18.98
CA SER A 132 -4.25 17.90 -18.09
C SER A 132 -4.13 18.36 -16.65
N SER A 133 -2.92 18.75 -16.19
CA SER A 133 -2.72 19.06 -14.77
C SER A 133 -1.43 19.88 -14.56
N PRO A 134 -1.42 20.85 -13.63
CA PRO A 134 -0.21 21.53 -13.20
C PRO A 134 0.76 20.62 -12.43
N GLN A 135 0.34 19.42 -12.06
CA GLN A 135 1.10 18.52 -11.19
C GLN A 135 2.42 18.06 -11.82
N LYS A 136 2.43 17.76 -13.13
CA LYS A 136 3.67 17.41 -13.82
C LYS A 136 4.69 18.54 -13.73
N LYS A 137 4.28 19.78 -13.95
CA LYS A 137 5.16 20.96 -13.86
C LYS A 137 5.69 21.16 -12.43
N ALA A 138 4.85 20.94 -11.43
CA ALA A 138 5.27 21.01 -10.02
C ALA A 138 6.29 19.92 -9.69
N ALA A 139 6.03 18.69 -10.13
CA ALA A 139 6.93 17.55 -9.90
C ALA A 139 8.28 17.71 -10.62
N ASP A 140 8.27 18.13 -11.88
CA ASP A 140 9.49 18.38 -12.67
C ASP A 140 10.33 19.55 -12.10
N ALA A 141 9.67 20.52 -11.44
CA ALA A 141 10.32 21.60 -10.71
C ALA A 141 10.72 21.24 -9.26
N HIS A 142 10.63 19.96 -8.88
CA HIS A 142 10.92 19.46 -7.53
C HIS A 142 10.11 20.19 -6.43
N ARG A 143 8.85 20.55 -6.72
CA ARG A 143 7.94 21.17 -5.77
C ARG A 143 7.00 20.13 -5.16
N GLY A 144 6.73 20.29 -3.87
CA GLY A 144 5.77 19.46 -3.15
C GLY A 144 4.31 19.75 -3.57
N PRO A 145 3.40 18.82 -3.33
CA PRO A 145 1.97 18.98 -3.67
C PRO A 145 1.22 19.89 -2.70
N LYS A 146 1.85 20.27 -1.59
CA LYS A 146 1.25 21.07 -0.51
C LYS A 146 2.27 22.01 0.13
N LEU A 147 1.76 23.00 0.84
CA LEU A 147 2.55 23.89 1.69
C LEU A 147 2.66 23.31 3.12
N PRO A 148 3.70 23.68 3.88
CA PRO A 148 3.85 23.26 5.28
C PRO A 148 2.68 23.67 6.19
N SER A 149 1.94 24.72 5.82
CA SER A 149 0.77 25.19 6.56
C SER A 149 -0.51 24.38 6.35
N HIS A 150 -0.54 23.49 5.35
CA HIS A 150 -1.71 22.66 5.15
C HIS A 150 -1.78 21.55 6.20
N ALA A 151 -3.01 21.25 6.63
CA ALA A 151 -3.29 20.14 7.54
C ALA A 151 -2.82 18.79 6.98
N ASP A 152 -2.64 17.82 7.85
CA ASP A 152 -2.25 16.45 7.47
C ASP A 152 -3.20 15.89 6.42
N TYR A 153 -2.61 15.25 5.41
CA TYR A 153 -3.29 14.62 4.28
C TYR A 153 -4.15 15.53 3.39
N VAL A 154 -4.11 16.85 3.61
CA VAL A 154 -4.79 17.86 2.80
C VAL A 154 -3.78 18.56 1.88
N ALA A 155 -4.11 18.69 0.61
CA ALA A 155 -3.30 19.41 -0.38
C ALA A 155 -4.12 19.89 -1.56
N PRO A 156 -3.69 20.96 -2.26
CA PRO A 156 -4.31 21.39 -3.52
C PRO A 156 -4.05 20.42 -4.67
N LEU A 157 -2.93 19.68 -4.65
CA LEU A 157 -2.63 18.64 -5.64
C LEU A 157 -2.71 17.26 -4.98
N ASN A 158 -3.19 16.28 -5.73
CA ASN A 158 -3.28 14.91 -5.24
C ASN A 158 -1.89 14.29 -5.08
N TYR A 159 -1.69 13.44 -4.07
CA TYR A 159 -0.39 12.85 -3.81
C TYR A 159 -0.50 11.54 -3.03
N ALA A 160 0.58 10.80 -3.05
CA ALA A 160 0.86 9.65 -2.22
C ALA A 160 2.28 9.78 -1.65
N PHE A 161 2.89 8.66 -1.24
CA PHE A 161 4.22 8.65 -0.65
C PHE A 161 5.12 7.59 -1.26
N HIS A 162 6.42 7.86 -1.22
CA HIS A 162 7.48 6.86 -1.17
C HIS A 162 7.98 6.78 0.27
N PHE A 163 8.30 5.60 0.76
CA PHE A 163 8.82 5.39 2.12
C PHE A 163 9.63 4.10 2.25
N ASP A 164 10.34 3.99 3.35
CA ASP A 164 10.96 2.75 3.78
C ASP A 164 9.88 1.78 4.30
N ALA A 165 9.78 0.60 3.68
CA ALA A 165 8.73 -0.37 4.00
C ALA A 165 8.91 -0.99 5.40
N ILE A 166 10.15 -1.17 5.86
CA ILE A 166 10.45 -1.73 7.18
C ILE A 166 10.08 -0.72 8.25
N ALA A 167 10.47 0.53 8.05
CA ALA A 167 10.14 1.62 8.98
C ALA A 167 8.63 1.86 9.04
N LEU A 168 7.93 1.76 7.91
CA LEU A 168 6.47 1.86 7.89
C LEU A 168 5.81 0.71 8.65
N ALA A 169 6.26 -0.54 8.46
CA ALA A 169 5.71 -1.68 9.20
C ALA A 169 5.87 -1.50 10.71
N ALA A 170 7.01 -0.95 11.17
CA ALA A 170 7.23 -0.64 12.57
C ALA A 170 6.30 0.47 13.10
N LEU A 171 6.11 1.55 12.32
CA LEU A 171 5.16 2.61 12.67
C LEU A 171 3.72 2.11 12.75
N LEU A 172 3.31 1.29 11.78
CA LEU A 172 1.98 0.68 11.74
C LEU A 172 1.75 -0.29 12.89
N ARG A 173 2.77 -1.06 13.27
CA ARG A 173 2.73 -1.96 14.44
C ARG A 173 2.47 -1.18 15.71
N ASP A 174 3.29 -0.16 15.97
CA ASP A 174 3.16 0.66 17.17
C ASP A 174 1.76 1.27 17.27
N GLN A 175 1.25 1.81 16.18
CA GLN A 175 -0.09 2.39 16.11
C GLN A 175 -1.19 1.33 16.19
N GLY A 176 -1.00 0.16 15.57
CA GLY A 176 -1.94 -0.95 15.64
C GLY A 176 -2.13 -1.47 17.07
N ILE A 177 -1.03 -1.63 17.80
CA ILE A 177 -1.05 -2.02 19.22
C ILE A 177 -1.77 -0.94 20.04
N ALA A 178 -1.48 0.33 19.84
CA ALA A 178 -2.17 1.44 20.50
C ALA A 178 -3.68 1.47 20.19
N ASN A 179 -4.09 0.95 19.02
CA ASN A 179 -5.48 0.82 18.61
C ASN A 179 -6.15 -0.49 19.08
N GLY A 180 -5.50 -1.26 19.95
CA GLY A 180 -6.06 -2.47 20.57
C GLY A 180 -5.82 -3.78 19.81
N VAL A 181 -4.90 -3.82 18.85
CA VAL A 181 -4.46 -5.07 18.23
C VAL A 181 -3.57 -5.84 19.19
N ALA A 182 -3.90 -7.10 19.45
CA ALA A 182 -3.04 -8.02 20.16
C ALA A 182 -1.91 -8.49 19.23
N HIS A 183 -0.67 -8.21 19.60
CA HIS A 183 0.51 -8.60 18.83
C HIS A 183 1.13 -9.86 19.42
N LEU A 184 1.25 -10.90 18.60
CA LEU A 184 1.85 -12.17 18.96
C LEU A 184 3.08 -12.43 18.08
N VAL A 185 4.25 -12.44 18.68
CA VAL A 185 5.49 -12.83 17.99
C VAL A 185 5.67 -14.34 18.14
N ASP A 186 5.33 -15.08 17.10
CA ASP A 186 5.43 -16.55 17.09
C ASP A 186 5.41 -17.08 15.64
N THR A 187 5.90 -18.29 15.44
CA THR A 187 5.92 -18.91 14.11
C THR A 187 4.74 -19.85 13.94
N VAL A 188 3.96 -19.62 12.88
CA VAL A 188 2.90 -20.55 12.49
C VAL A 188 3.54 -21.83 11.96
N THR A 189 3.16 -22.97 12.56
CA THR A 189 3.70 -24.30 12.21
C THR A 189 2.70 -25.14 11.44
N GLU A 190 1.39 -24.91 11.64
CA GLU A 190 0.33 -25.68 10.98
C GLU A 190 -0.95 -24.87 10.89
N VAL A 191 -1.70 -25.06 9.81
CA VAL A 191 -3.07 -24.55 9.65
C VAL A 191 -4.01 -25.74 9.64
N MET A 192 -4.93 -25.79 10.60
CA MET A 192 -5.89 -26.87 10.73
C MET A 192 -7.16 -26.55 9.98
N LEU A 193 -7.67 -27.53 9.25
CA LEU A 193 -8.93 -27.42 8.50
C LEU A 193 -10.02 -28.29 9.17
N ALA A 194 -11.23 -27.76 9.23
CA ALA A 194 -12.43 -28.49 9.58
C ALA A 194 -12.86 -29.46 8.45
N GLY A 195 -13.81 -30.32 8.73
CA GLY A 195 -14.28 -31.31 7.76
C GLY A 195 -14.96 -30.73 6.51
N ASP A 196 -15.40 -29.46 6.56
CA ASP A 196 -15.97 -28.72 5.44
C ASP A 196 -14.93 -27.91 4.64
N GLY A 197 -13.65 -27.98 5.05
CA GLY A 197 -12.53 -27.26 4.41
C GLY A 197 -12.31 -25.84 4.92
N ALA A 198 -13.09 -25.35 5.88
CA ALA A 198 -12.83 -24.07 6.53
C ALA A 198 -11.62 -24.15 7.47
N ILE A 199 -10.96 -23.03 7.75
CA ILE A 199 -9.88 -22.99 8.73
C ILE A 199 -10.50 -23.09 10.13
N ASP A 200 -10.11 -24.11 10.88
CA ASP A 200 -10.53 -24.36 12.26
C ASP A 200 -9.59 -23.71 13.27
N GLY A 201 -8.30 -23.60 12.93
CA GLY A 201 -7.31 -22.98 13.80
C GLY A 201 -5.94 -22.89 13.14
N VAL A 202 -5.08 -22.12 13.79
CA VAL A 202 -3.67 -21.95 13.38
C VAL A 202 -2.79 -22.33 14.58
N ARG A 203 -1.94 -23.34 14.40
CA ARG A 203 -0.98 -23.75 15.44
C ARG A 203 0.30 -22.96 15.33
N THR A 204 0.79 -22.50 16.48
CA THR A 204 2.05 -21.78 16.59
C THR A 204 3.06 -22.58 17.40
N ALA A 205 4.33 -22.23 17.27
CA ALA A 205 5.42 -22.96 17.91
C ALA A 205 5.39 -22.88 19.45
N ALA A 206 5.06 -21.72 20.01
CA ALA A 206 5.14 -21.46 21.45
C ALA A 206 3.78 -21.26 22.12
N ASN A 207 2.76 -20.75 21.42
CA ASN A 207 1.48 -20.36 22.02
C ASN A 207 0.32 -21.32 21.71
N GLY A 208 0.63 -22.51 21.16
CA GLY A 208 -0.38 -23.52 20.84
C GLY A 208 -1.29 -23.12 19.71
N THR A 209 -2.57 -23.46 19.80
CA THR A 209 -3.56 -23.22 18.76
C THR A 209 -4.29 -21.91 18.98
N LEU A 210 -4.31 -21.09 17.95
CA LEU A 210 -5.07 -19.84 17.86
C LEU A 210 -6.32 -20.09 17.02
N ASP A 211 -7.48 -19.79 17.59
CA ASP A 211 -8.76 -19.89 16.90
C ASP A 211 -9.40 -18.52 16.69
N ALA A 212 -10.13 -18.33 15.60
CA ALA A 212 -10.81 -17.09 15.26
C ALA A 212 -12.08 -17.34 14.44
N ASP A 213 -12.95 -16.33 14.38
CA ASP A 213 -14.13 -16.35 13.50
C ASP A 213 -13.78 -15.98 12.06
N LEU A 214 -12.64 -15.28 11.84
CA LEU A 214 -12.11 -14.88 10.54
C LEU A 214 -10.59 -14.95 10.55
N TYR A 215 -10.02 -15.53 9.51
CA TYR A 215 -8.58 -15.61 9.28
C TYR A 215 -8.20 -14.77 8.07
N ILE A 216 -7.14 -13.96 8.17
CA ILE A 216 -6.64 -13.10 7.09
C ILE A 216 -5.20 -13.50 6.79
N ASP A 217 -4.96 -13.94 5.54
CA ASP A 217 -3.64 -14.34 5.07
C ASP A 217 -2.85 -13.14 4.57
N CYS A 218 -1.88 -12.69 5.34
CA CYS A 218 -0.91 -11.64 5.01
C CYS A 218 0.52 -12.19 4.90
N THR A 219 0.67 -13.49 4.58
CA THR A 219 1.97 -14.18 4.50
C THR A 219 2.70 -13.96 3.17
N GLY A 220 2.20 -13.04 2.34
CA GLY A 220 2.78 -12.67 1.05
C GLY A 220 2.80 -13.84 0.06
N PHE A 221 3.91 -13.99 -0.68
CA PHE A 221 4.05 -15.06 -1.68
C PHE A 221 4.04 -16.48 -1.10
N ARG A 222 4.16 -16.63 0.21
CA ARG A 222 4.05 -17.94 0.86
C ARG A 222 2.63 -18.50 0.84
N ALA A 223 1.62 -17.61 0.88
CA ALA A 223 0.20 -17.94 0.86
C ALA A 223 -0.12 -19.12 1.79
N GLU A 224 0.31 -19.02 3.07
CA GLU A 224 0.29 -20.15 4.02
C GLU A 224 -1.13 -20.67 4.27
N LEU A 225 -2.12 -19.77 4.35
CA LEU A 225 -3.50 -20.16 4.57
C LEU A 225 -4.18 -20.53 3.26
N ILE A 226 -4.29 -19.57 2.33
CA ILE A 226 -5.09 -19.76 1.12
C ILE A 226 -4.44 -20.72 0.12
N GLY A 227 -3.12 -20.64 -0.05
CA GLY A 227 -2.40 -21.47 -1.03
C GLY A 227 -2.06 -22.86 -0.49
N LYS A 228 -1.32 -22.89 0.64
CA LYS A 228 -0.80 -24.17 1.16
C LYS A 228 -1.85 -24.98 1.89
N ALA A 229 -2.55 -24.38 2.85
CA ALA A 229 -3.49 -25.12 3.67
C ALA A 229 -4.80 -25.42 2.92
N MET A 230 -5.42 -24.41 2.31
CA MET A 230 -6.68 -24.57 1.58
C MET A 230 -6.51 -25.11 0.15
N GLY A 231 -5.26 -25.24 -0.33
CA GLY A 231 -4.97 -25.83 -1.65
C GLY A 231 -5.44 -25.00 -2.84
N ILE A 232 -5.71 -23.70 -2.66
CA ILE A 232 -6.12 -22.83 -3.77
C ILE A 232 -4.90 -22.52 -4.63
N PRO A 233 -4.89 -22.95 -5.92
CA PRO A 233 -3.72 -22.79 -6.77
C PRO A 233 -3.49 -21.33 -7.18
N PHE A 234 -2.21 -20.94 -7.30
CA PHE A 234 -1.85 -19.68 -7.92
C PHE A 234 -2.23 -19.69 -9.42
N ARG A 235 -3.05 -18.72 -9.83
CA ARG A 235 -3.44 -18.55 -11.22
C ARG A 235 -2.47 -17.61 -11.94
N SER A 236 -1.74 -18.13 -12.91
CA SER A 236 -0.85 -17.31 -13.75
C SER A 236 -1.65 -16.37 -14.66
N CYS A 237 -1.22 -15.12 -14.73
CA CYS A 237 -1.77 -14.12 -15.67
C CYS A 237 -0.72 -13.73 -16.74
N ARG A 238 0.27 -14.58 -17.02
CA ARG A 238 1.39 -14.26 -17.91
C ARG A 238 0.96 -13.98 -19.35
N ASP A 239 -0.17 -14.50 -19.76
CA ASP A 239 -0.74 -14.27 -21.10
C ASP A 239 -1.20 -12.82 -21.30
N VAL A 240 -1.48 -12.10 -20.20
CA VAL A 240 -1.93 -10.71 -20.21
C VAL A 240 -0.89 -9.80 -19.56
N LEU A 241 -0.27 -10.23 -18.47
CA LEU A 241 0.73 -9.52 -17.69
C LEU A 241 2.09 -10.23 -17.83
N PHE A 242 2.86 -9.85 -18.84
CA PHE A 242 4.12 -10.49 -19.16
C PHE A 242 5.31 -9.99 -18.32
N CYS A 243 5.20 -8.85 -17.64
CA CYS A 243 6.21 -8.36 -16.70
C CYS A 243 6.13 -9.16 -15.39
N ASN A 244 7.17 -9.96 -15.09
CA ASN A 244 7.21 -10.83 -13.92
C ASN A 244 8.38 -10.52 -12.97
N ARG A 245 9.14 -9.47 -13.23
CA ARG A 245 10.30 -9.04 -12.43
C ARG A 245 10.38 -7.53 -12.37
N ALA A 246 10.87 -7.03 -11.26
CA ALA A 246 11.23 -5.64 -11.08
C ALA A 246 12.63 -5.54 -10.47
N VAL A 247 13.37 -4.53 -10.86
CA VAL A 247 14.62 -4.14 -10.22
C VAL A 247 14.38 -2.80 -9.55
N ALA A 248 14.57 -2.73 -8.24
CA ALA A 248 14.47 -1.50 -7.47
C ALA A 248 15.89 -0.97 -7.18
N PRO A 249 16.44 -0.07 -8.02
CA PRO A 249 17.75 0.50 -7.75
C PRO A 249 17.63 1.50 -6.59
N VAL A 250 18.52 1.36 -5.60
CA VAL A 250 18.69 2.39 -4.57
C VAL A 250 19.57 3.48 -5.18
N ARG A 251 19.00 4.64 -5.43
CA ARG A 251 19.77 5.83 -5.80
C ARG A 251 20.09 6.61 -4.53
N LEU A 252 21.32 6.60 -4.11
CA LEU A 252 21.81 7.56 -3.12
C LEU A 252 21.77 8.94 -3.81
N VAL A 253 20.89 9.81 -3.34
CA VAL A 253 20.90 11.23 -3.74
C VAL A 253 21.98 11.87 -2.89
N PRO A 254 22.97 12.55 -3.52
CA PRO A 254 24.02 13.26 -2.78
C PRO A 254 23.47 14.39 -1.94
#